data_d61b79a63d78f927a35644bd15768757
#
_entry.id   d61b79a63d78f927a35644bd15768757
#
_cell.length_a   1.000
_cell.length_b   1.000
_cell.length_c   1.000
_cell.angle_alpha   90.00
_cell.angle_beta   90.00
_cell.angle_gamma   90.00
#
_symmetry.space_group_name_H-M   'P 1'
#
loop_
_entity.id
_entity.type
_entity.pdbx_description
1 polymer ?
#
loop_
_entity_poly.entity_id
_entity_poly.type
_entity_poly.pdbx_seq_one_letter_code
_entity_poly.pdbx_strand_id
1 'polypeptide(L)'
;MCIRDRYITYGFGDLSRQIQSVYEFNGSNLKISVLQYFALFLAAKLAVYCVFAAMIYLVTVVSNTAVKVYGILIITIAAEAVLYYTIPSTSYLCPLKYINILAYANTKDLFASYLNLNIFGKPVNYMAVFVGSAIVLLLILSILSVLIFSKQRVIKSRTRKFSLAKFSIFKGRTTNLFLQEFYKVFIGGKALLILIAFAVITAVSYSPISESFSSADEVYYKQYMLKFEGEYTAEKQKMIDAEAQKFADAQMKMSEEMANSEGDGVFIMMKYQDILAPQYAFEQVKAHAEYLSTTENGEFVYDSGYKLLTGDESAGNKDLTLGLTAMAMVILCLTYVYAAEYQTGANVLLKTSAKGREDTFLRKFAIGLIIVTIIYVLTYSPYFYNVLNAYGTRGIDAPICSLEAFSNWGMSIKGYLIFISIGRYVALVFAMLIIYFLSSKLKSCLLYTSPSPRDLSTS
;
A
#
# COMPACT_ATOMS: atom_id res chain seq x y z
N MET A 1 -14.38 -0.59 -2.72
CA MET A 1 -15.55 -1.40 -3.11
C MET A 1 -15.66 -2.63 -2.22
N CYS A 2 -16.73 -2.77 -1.48
CA CYS A 2 -16.94 -3.90 -0.58
C CYS A 2 -17.25 -5.16 -1.41
N ILE A 3 -16.90 -6.36 -0.92
CA ILE A 3 -17.28 -7.64 -1.57
C ILE A 3 -18.80 -7.69 -1.86
N ARG A 4 -19.59 -7.13 -0.95
CA ARG A 4 -21.05 -6.99 -1.09
C ARG A 4 -21.43 -6.14 -2.31
N ASP A 5 -20.74 -5.02 -2.55
CA ASP A 5 -21.08 -4.10 -3.64
C ASP A 5 -20.74 -4.72 -5.00
N ARG A 6 -19.61 -5.44 -5.09
CA ARG A 6 -19.25 -6.23 -6.28
C ARG A 6 -20.26 -7.35 -6.53
N TYR A 7 -20.74 -8.01 -5.48
CA TYR A 7 -21.74 -9.05 -5.62
C TYR A 7 -23.09 -8.50 -6.14
N ILE A 8 -23.51 -7.34 -5.63
CA ILE A 8 -24.76 -6.70 -6.07
C ILE A 8 -24.65 -6.25 -7.53
N THR A 9 -23.47 -5.75 -7.96
CA THR A 9 -23.30 -5.20 -9.31
C THR A 9 -23.04 -6.28 -10.38
N TYR A 10 -22.19 -7.28 -10.07
CA TYR A 10 -21.70 -8.24 -11.04
C TYR A 10 -22.09 -9.70 -10.73
N GLY A 11 -22.66 -9.97 -9.56
CA GLY A 11 -22.88 -11.32 -9.06
C GLY A 11 -21.58 -12.09 -8.79
N PHE A 12 -21.69 -13.40 -8.54
CA PHE A 12 -20.50 -14.27 -8.40
C PHE A 12 -19.98 -14.79 -9.75
N GLY A 13 -20.68 -14.50 -10.86
CA GLY A 13 -20.38 -15.11 -12.12
C GLY A 13 -20.59 -16.63 -12.11
N ASP A 14 -20.06 -17.31 -13.11
CA ASP A 14 -20.10 -18.78 -13.18
C ASP A 14 -18.93 -19.37 -12.39
N LEU A 15 -19.21 -19.79 -11.14
CA LEU A 15 -18.22 -20.42 -10.25
C LEU A 15 -17.85 -21.84 -10.67
N SER A 16 -18.61 -22.45 -11.60
CA SER A 16 -18.32 -23.78 -12.13
C SER A 16 -17.25 -23.76 -13.23
N ARG A 17 -16.94 -22.57 -13.80
CA ARG A 17 -15.90 -22.38 -14.81
C ARG A 17 -14.55 -22.89 -14.32
N GLN A 18 -13.76 -23.42 -15.25
CA GLN A 18 -12.36 -23.75 -14.96
C GLN A 18 -11.55 -22.48 -14.69
N ILE A 19 -10.67 -22.53 -13.69
CA ILE A 19 -9.86 -21.37 -13.27
C ILE A 19 -8.98 -20.84 -14.40
N GLN A 20 -8.53 -21.68 -15.32
CA GLN A 20 -7.72 -21.32 -16.48
C GLN A 20 -8.44 -20.38 -17.46
N SER A 21 -9.78 -20.29 -17.39
CA SER A 21 -10.56 -19.32 -18.18
C SER A 21 -10.46 -17.89 -17.67
N VAL A 22 -9.85 -17.69 -16.50
CA VAL A 22 -9.55 -16.38 -15.93
C VAL A 22 -8.14 -15.99 -16.37
N TYR A 23 -7.98 -14.83 -16.99
CA TYR A 23 -6.72 -14.35 -17.58
C TYR A 23 -5.49 -14.50 -16.66
N GLU A 24 -5.67 -14.17 -15.38
CA GLU A 24 -4.57 -14.21 -14.39
C GLU A 24 -4.09 -15.64 -14.06
N PHE A 25 -4.89 -16.66 -14.36
CA PHE A 25 -4.60 -18.08 -14.09
C PHE A 25 -4.43 -18.91 -15.36
N ASN A 26 -4.26 -18.26 -16.50
CA ASN A 26 -4.07 -18.94 -17.79
C ASN A 26 -2.87 -19.90 -17.79
N GLY A 27 -1.80 -19.55 -17.05
CA GLY A 27 -0.61 -20.38 -16.86
C GLY A 27 -0.73 -21.49 -15.80
N SER A 28 -1.89 -21.63 -15.15
CA SER A 28 -2.08 -22.63 -14.09
C SER A 28 -2.23 -24.05 -14.65
N ASN A 29 -1.56 -25.01 -14.02
CA ASN A 29 -1.69 -26.44 -14.35
C ASN A 29 -2.88 -27.12 -13.63
N LEU A 30 -3.63 -26.37 -12.82
CA LEU A 30 -4.71 -26.91 -12.01
C LEU A 30 -6.02 -26.97 -12.81
N LYS A 31 -6.54 -28.19 -13.02
CA LYS A 31 -7.86 -28.42 -13.65
C LYS A 31 -8.97 -28.38 -12.60
N ILE A 32 -9.20 -27.21 -12.01
CA ILE A 32 -10.18 -27.00 -10.94
C ILE A 32 -11.15 -25.90 -11.32
N SER A 33 -12.34 -25.92 -10.73
CA SER A 33 -13.30 -24.83 -10.88
C SER A 33 -12.92 -23.62 -10.03
N VAL A 34 -13.47 -22.46 -10.38
CA VAL A 34 -13.30 -21.22 -9.59
C VAL A 34 -13.71 -21.41 -8.13
N LEU A 35 -14.79 -22.15 -7.87
CA LEU A 35 -15.24 -22.46 -6.50
C LEU A 35 -14.21 -23.31 -5.75
N GLN A 36 -13.66 -24.35 -6.39
CA GLN A 36 -12.61 -25.19 -5.79
C GLN A 36 -11.32 -24.38 -5.53
N TYR A 37 -10.99 -23.44 -6.43
CA TYR A 37 -9.89 -22.52 -6.21
C TYR A 37 -10.11 -21.65 -4.96
N PHE A 38 -11.31 -21.09 -4.74
CA PHE A 38 -11.59 -20.34 -3.52
C PHE A 38 -11.39 -21.17 -2.26
N ALA A 39 -11.85 -22.42 -2.26
CA ALA A 39 -11.65 -23.32 -1.12
C ALA A 39 -10.16 -23.59 -0.87
N LEU A 40 -9.37 -23.89 -1.91
CA LEU A 40 -7.93 -24.12 -1.82
C LEU A 40 -7.17 -22.85 -1.39
N PHE A 41 -7.56 -21.70 -1.93
CA PHE A 41 -6.98 -20.41 -1.53
C PHE A 41 -7.21 -20.13 -0.05
N LEU A 42 -8.43 -20.33 0.46
CA LEU A 42 -8.73 -20.16 1.89
C LEU A 42 -7.96 -21.15 2.76
N ALA A 43 -7.84 -22.42 2.32
CA ALA A 43 -7.05 -23.43 3.02
C ALA A 43 -5.56 -23.05 3.06
N ALA A 44 -5.00 -22.58 1.93
CA ALA A 44 -3.62 -22.11 1.87
C ALA A 44 -3.40 -20.89 2.78
N LYS A 45 -4.29 -19.91 2.76
CA LYS A 45 -4.24 -18.75 3.68
C LYS A 45 -4.31 -19.18 5.14
N LEU A 46 -5.18 -20.11 5.49
CA LEU A 46 -5.29 -20.65 6.84
C LEU A 46 -3.97 -21.30 7.28
N ALA A 47 -3.37 -22.15 6.43
CA ALA A 47 -2.08 -22.77 6.70
C ALA A 47 -0.98 -21.72 6.94
N VAL A 48 -0.90 -20.70 6.12
CA VAL A 48 0.04 -19.58 6.29
C VAL A 48 -0.16 -18.89 7.63
N TYR A 49 -1.39 -18.55 7.99
CA TYR A 49 -1.68 -17.91 9.28
C TYR A 49 -1.36 -18.80 10.48
N CYS A 50 -1.52 -20.13 10.35
CA CYS A 50 -1.09 -21.08 11.39
C CYS A 50 0.43 -21.07 11.58
N VAL A 51 1.21 -21.02 10.49
CA VAL A 51 2.69 -20.90 10.55
C VAL A 51 3.10 -19.58 11.22
N PHE A 52 2.48 -18.46 10.82
CA PHE A 52 2.73 -17.17 11.47
C PHE A 52 2.39 -17.19 12.97
N ALA A 53 1.25 -17.76 13.33
CA ALA A 53 0.85 -17.87 14.74
C ALA A 53 1.84 -18.72 15.55
N ALA A 54 2.28 -19.84 14.99
CA ALA A 54 3.28 -20.71 15.64
C ALA A 54 4.63 -19.99 15.81
N MET A 55 5.06 -19.20 14.83
CA MET A 55 6.28 -18.38 14.91
C MET A 55 6.16 -17.32 16.00
N ILE A 56 5.06 -16.56 16.03
CA ILE A 56 4.81 -15.54 17.05
C ILE A 56 4.77 -16.20 18.44
N TYR A 57 4.11 -17.35 18.55
CA TYR A 57 4.02 -18.11 19.81
C TYR A 57 5.41 -18.54 20.29
N LEU A 58 6.24 -19.12 19.42
CA LEU A 58 7.61 -19.49 19.75
C LEU A 58 8.41 -18.29 20.27
N VAL A 59 8.36 -17.16 19.56
CA VAL A 59 9.08 -15.94 19.96
C VAL A 59 8.57 -15.41 21.31
N THR A 60 7.27 -15.49 21.58
CA THR A 60 6.71 -15.09 22.88
C THR A 60 7.15 -15.99 24.01
N VAL A 61 7.22 -17.31 23.77
CA VAL A 61 7.71 -18.29 24.76
C VAL A 61 9.19 -18.06 25.09
N VAL A 62 10.02 -17.74 24.09
CA VAL A 62 11.45 -17.47 24.28
C VAL A 62 11.71 -16.12 24.97
N SER A 63 10.81 -15.16 24.79
CA SER A 63 11.04 -13.76 25.16
C SER A 63 10.28 -13.36 26.42
N ASN A 64 11.01 -12.85 27.41
CA ASN A 64 10.42 -12.43 28.70
C ASN A 64 9.82 -11.01 28.68
N THR A 65 9.92 -10.27 27.57
CA THR A 65 9.42 -8.89 27.46
C THR A 65 8.85 -8.63 26.05
N ALA A 66 7.73 -7.90 25.97
CA ALA A 66 7.09 -7.57 24.70
C ALA A 66 8.04 -6.85 23.72
N VAL A 67 8.95 -6.01 24.22
CA VAL A 67 9.95 -5.31 23.38
C VAL A 67 10.86 -6.27 22.64
N LYS A 68 11.30 -7.35 23.32
CA LYS A 68 12.14 -8.38 22.67
C LYS A 68 11.35 -9.16 21.64
N VAL A 69 10.07 -9.48 21.92
CA VAL A 69 9.20 -10.15 20.96
C VAL A 69 9.10 -9.35 19.67
N TYR A 70 8.75 -8.07 19.76
CA TYR A 70 8.64 -7.20 18.57
C TYR A 70 9.99 -7.03 17.86
N GLY A 71 11.07 -6.83 18.61
CA GLY A 71 12.42 -6.71 18.04
C GLY A 71 12.84 -7.95 17.25
N ILE A 72 12.63 -9.15 17.80
CA ILE A 72 12.96 -10.41 17.12
C ILE A 72 12.08 -10.58 15.87
N LEU A 73 10.77 -10.32 15.98
CA LEU A 73 9.86 -10.45 14.84
C LEU A 73 10.24 -9.49 13.70
N ILE A 74 10.56 -8.24 14.01
CA ILE A 74 10.99 -7.25 13.02
C ILE A 74 12.28 -7.71 12.34
N ILE A 75 13.27 -8.15 13.10
CA ILE A 75 14.54 -8.63 12.54
C ILE A 75 14.31 -9.87 11.67
N THR A 76 13.46 -10.81 12.10
CA THR A 76 13.13 -12.00 11.31
C THR A 76 12.45 -11.63 10.00
N ILE A 77 11.42 -10.78 10.05
CA ILE A 77 10.72 -10.32 8.83
C ILE A 77 11.66 -9.54 7.90
N ALA A 78 12.53 -8.69 8.45
CA ALA A 78 13.51 -7.95 7.66
C ALA A 78 14.52 -8.89 6.97
N ALA A 79 15.04 -9.90 7.67
CA ALA A 79 15.93 -10.90 7.10
C ALA A 79 15.23 -11.70 5.97
N GLU A 80 14.01 -12.13 6.21
CA GLU A 80 13.18 -12.80 5.22
C GLU A 80 12.91 -11.92 3.98
N ALA A 81 12.66 -10.62 4.19
CA ALA A 81 12.50 -9.66 3.09
C ALA A 81 13.77 -9.53 2.25
N VAL A 82 14.93 -9.42 2.90
CA VAL A 82 16.21 -9.39 2.18
C VAL A 82 16.37 -10.65 1.34
N LEU A 83 16.14 -11.84 1.89
CA LEU A 83 16.26 -13.10 1.15
C LEU A 83 15.27 -13.14 -0.04
N TYR A 84 14.04 -12.70 0.15
CA TYR A 84 13.01 -12.72 -0.89
C TYR A 84 13.33 -11.80 -2.07
N TYR A 85 13.83 -10.59 -1.82
CA TYR A 85 14.09 -9.60 -2.85
C TYR A 85 15.49 -9.73 -3.49
N THR A 86 16.50 -10.24 -2.74
CA THR A 86 17.87 -10.32 -3.28
C THR A 86 18.17 -11.60 -4.05
N ILE A 87 17.47 -12.71 -3.77
CA ILE A 87 17.74 -13.99 -4.45
C ILE A 87 17.03 -14.01 -5.81
N PRO A 88 17.76 -14.10 -6.94
CA PRO A 88 17.16 -14.28 -8.26
C PRO A 88 16.48 -15.65 -8.36
N SER A 89 15.38 -15.74 -9.12
CA SER A 89 14.65 -17.01 -9.34
C SER A 89 15.47 -18.07 -10.06
N THR A 90 16.52 -17.66 -10.78
CA THR A 90 17.45 -18.55 -11.50
C THR A 90 18.61 -19.06 -10.64
N SER A 91 18.75 -18.57 -9.40
CA SER A 91 19.83 -18.97 -8.50
C SER A 91 19.65 -20.37 -7.94
N TYR A 92 20.77 -21.04 -7.65
CA TYR A 92 20.77 -22.32 -6.91
C TYR A 92 20.13 -22.19 -5.50
N LEU A 93 20.17 -20.99 -4.90
CA LEU A 93 19.55 -20.68 -3.62
C LEU A 93 18.04 -20.33 -3.74
N CYS A 94 17.46 -20.48 -4.91
CA CYS A 94 16.04 -20.24 -5.18
C CYS A 94 15.07 -20.88 -4.15
N PRO A 95 15.30 -22.10 -3.61
CA PRO A 95 14.43 -22.65 -2.58
C PRO A 95 14.29 -21.78 -1.34
N LEU A 96 15.33 -21.02 -0.93
CA LEU A 96 15.28 -20.11 0.21
C LEU A 96 14.36 -18.90 -0.04
N LYS A 97 14.21 -18.47 -1.29
CA LYS A 97 13.27 -17.42 -1.67
C LYS A 97 11.82 -17.89 -1.52
N TYR A 98 11.54 -19.14 -1.90
CA TYR A 98 10.17 -19.67 -1.95
C TYR A 98 9.74 -20.35 -0.64
N ILE A 99 10.69 -20.80 0.22
CA ILE A 99 10.44 -21.24 1.59
C ILE A 99 10.64 -20.04 2.52
N ASN A 100 9.81 -19.01 2.32
CA ASN A 100 9.95 -17.71 2.97
C ASN A 100 8.57 -17.19 3.36
N ILE A 101 8.49 -16.49 4.46
CA ILE A 101 7.25 -15.92 5.00
C ILE A 101 6.56 -15.00 3.97
N LEU A 102 7.31 -14.18 3.23
CA LEU A 102 6.75 -13.29 2.21
C LEU A 102 6.23 -14.06 0.99
N ALA A 103 6.93 -15.11 0.56
CA ALA A 103 6.44 -15.99 -0.49
C ALA A 103 5.15 -16.70 -0.07
N TYR A 104 5.04 -17.12 1.19
CA TYR A 104 3.81 -17.69 1.73
C TYR A 104 2.67 -16.69 1.81
N ALA A 105 2.95 -15.44 2.11
CA ALA A 105 1.93 -14.39 2.10
C ALA A 105 1.35 -14.15 0.69
N ASN A 106 2.16 -14.33 -0.37
CA ASN A 106 1.74 -14.20 -1.76
C ASN A 106 1.15 -15.50 -2.32
N THR A 107 0.03 -15.96 -1.74
CA THR A 107 -0.64 -17.21 -2.15
C THR A 107 -1.22 -17.17 -3.57
N LYS A 108 -1.34 -15.99 -4.22
CA LYS A 108 -1.79 -15.88 -5.61
C LYS A 108 -0.81 -16.60 -6.54
N ASP A 109 0.48 -16.37 -6.40
CA ASP A 109 1.52 -16.91 -7.26
C ASP A 109 1.61 -18.45 -7.16
N LEU A 110 1.16 -19.01 -6.03
CA LEU A 110 1.08 -20.46 -5.84
C LEU A 110 0.15 -21.15 -6.85
N PHE A 111 -0.90 -20.46 -7.29
CA PHE A 111 -1.96 -20.97 -8.15
C PHE A 111 -1.92 -20.40 -9.58
N ALA A 112 -1.31 -19.23 -9.77
CA ALA A 112 -1.36 -18.48 -11.02
C ALA A 112 -0.51 -19.12 -12.13
N SER A 113 0.62 -19.74 -11.79
CA SER A 113 1.54 -20.31 -12.77
C SER A 113 2.13 -21.64 -12.30
N TYR A 114 2.44 -22.50 -13.27
CA TYR A 114 3.18 -23.73 -12.99
C TYR A 114 4.66 -23.40 -12.79
N LEU A 115 5.17 -23.62 -11.59
CA LEU A 115 6.55 -23.37 -11.23
C LEU A 115 7.19 -24.61 -10.63
N ASN A 116 8.34 -25.03 -11.15
CA ASN A 116 9.18 -26.05 -10.56
C ASN A 116 10.42 -25.41 -9.93
N LEU A 117 10.69 -25.78 -8.70
CA LEU A 117 11.89 -25.39 -7.98
C LEU A 117 12.95 -26.48 -8.15
N ASN A 118 14.19 -26.08 -8.40
CA ASN A 118 15.31 -27.00 -8.41
C ASN A 118 15.77 -27.27 -6.97
N ILE A 119 15.46 -28.47 -6.45
CA ILE A 119 15.88 -28.91 -5.12
C ILE A 119 16.88 -30.06 -5.31
N PHE A 120 18.15 -29.80 -5.02
CA PHE A 120 19.24 -30.75 -5.18
C PHE A 120 19.32 -31.40 -6.58
N GLY A 121 19.10 -30.60 -7.64
CA GLY A 121 19.15 -31.08 -9.01
C GLY A 121 17.86 -31.74 -9.52
N LYS A 122 16.82 -31.86 -8.69
CA LYS A 122 15.52 -32.42 -9.10
C LYS A 122 14.46 -31.32 -9.19
N PRO A 123 13.69 -31.26 -10.27
CA PRO A 123 12.57 -30.34 -10.39
C PRO A 123 11.41 -30.79 -9.50
N VAL A 124 11.05 -30.00 -8.51
CA VAL A 124 9.92 -30.26 -7.59
C VAL A 124 8.89 -29.15 -7.76
N ASN A 125 7.63 -29.53 -7.88
CA ASN A 125 6.53 -28.57 -8.00
C ASN A 125 6.47 -27.65 -6.79
N TYR A 126 6.39 -26.33 -7.02
CA TYR A 126 6.34 -25.30 -5.98
C TYR A 126 5.17 -25.53 -5.00
N MET A 127 4.01 -25.97 -5.45
CA MET A 127 2.87 -26.27 -4.59
C MET A 127 3.19 -27.39 -3.59
N ALA A 128 3.88 -28.45 -4.04
CA ALA A 128 4.31 -29.54 -3.15
C ALA A 128 5.35 -29.06 -2.13
N VAL A 129 6.28 -28.18 -2.54
CA VAL A 129 7.27 -27.57 -1.64
C VAL A 129 6.57 -26.69 -0.62
N PHE A 130 5.60 -25.88 -1.03
CA PHE A 130 4.83 -25.02 -0.12
C PHE A 130 4.10 -25.85 0.95
N VAL A 131 3.32 -26.85 0.55
CA VAL A 131 2.57 -27.69 1.48
C VAL A 131 3.52 -28.44 2.42
N GLY A 132 4.56 -29.09 1.87
CA GLY A 132 5.54 -29.84 2.65
C GLY A 132 6.30 -28.96 3.65
N SER A 133 6.80 -27.81 3.20
CA SER A 133 7.55 -26.88 4.07
C SER A 133 6.65 -26.22 5.12
N ALA A 134 5.40 -25.87 4.80
CA ALA A 134 4.46 -25.32 5.76
C ALA A 134 4.15 -26.32 6.88
N ILE A 135 3.93 -27.60 6.56
CA ILE A 135 3.70 -28.65 7.56
C ILE A 135 4.95 -28.86 8.43
N VAL A 136 6.12 -28.96 7.81
CA VAL A 136 7.39 -29.17 8.54
C VAL A 136 7.68 -27.99 9.45
N LEU A 137 7.53 -26.75 8.97
CA LEU A 137 7.72 -25.55 9.78
C LEU A 137 6.74 -25.51 10.96
N LEU A 138 5.48 -25.82 10.73
CA LEU A 138 4.47 -25.81 11.77
C LEU A 138 4.78 -26.85 12.86
N LEU A 139 5.20 -28.05 12.48
CA LEU A 139 5.62 -29.09 13.41
C LEU A 139 6.87 -28.69 14.19
N ILE A 140 7.91 -28.19 13.52
CA ILE A 140 9.16 -27.77 14.18
C ILE A 140 8.89 -26.62 15.17
N LEU A 141 8.18 -25.58 14.74
CA LEU A 141 7.87 -24.43 15.59
C LEU A 141 7.02 -24.83 16.80
N SER A 142 6.03 -25.72 16.61
CA SER A 142 5.19 -26.22 17.70
C SER A 142 5.97 -27.07 18.68
N ILE A 143 6.76 -28.03 18.20
CA ILE A 143 7.60 -28.89 19.05
C ILE A 143 8.62 -28.07 19.85
N LEU A 144 9.31 -27.12 19.18
CA LEU A 144 10.26 -26.23 19.85
C LEU A 144 9.58 -25.38 20.92
N SER A 145 8.40 -24.87 20.63
CA SER A 145 7.62 -24.07 21.59
C SER A 145 7.28 -24.88 22.84
N VAL A 146 6.81 -26.13 22.65
CA VAL A 146 6.48 -27.03 23.79
C VAL A 146 7.73 -27.42 24.59
N LEU A 147 8.83 -27.78 23.89
CA LEU A 147 10.08 -28.14 24.56
C LEU A 147 10.68 -26.98 25.36
N ILE A 148 10.65 -25.77 24.82
CA ILE A 148 11.16 -24.61 25.54
C ILE A 148 10.24 -24.26 26.71
N PHE A 149 8.94 -24.30 26.52
CA PHE A 149 7.95 -24.02 27.55
C PHE A 149 8.06 -25.04 28.69
N SER A 150 8.19 -26.34 28.41
CA SER A 150 8.32 -27.41 29.41
C SER A 150 9.61 -27.32 30.20
N LYS A 151 10.71 -26.81 29.59
CA LYS A 151 12.00 -26.61 30.27
C LYS A 151 12.08 -25.29 31.04
N GLN A 152 11.17 -24.37 30.85
CA GLN A 152 11.05 -23.14 31.64
C GLN A 152 10.53 -23.50 33.06
N ARG A 153 11.31 -24.23 33.83
CA ARG A 153 11.14 -24.25 35.30
C ARG A 153 11.23 -22.80 35.75
N VAL A 154 10.42 -22.45 36.74
CA VAL A 154 10.37 -21.14 37.41
C VAL A 154 11.80 -20.65 37.71
N ILE A 155 12.45 -20.11 36.69
CA ILE A 155 13.69 -19.37 36.89
C ILE A 155 13.20 -18.05 37.47
N LYS A 156 13.39 -17.91 38.82
CA LYS A 156 13.29 -16.61 39.48
C LYS A 156 13.86 -15.59 38.52
N SER A 157 12.98 -14.73 38.01
CA SER A 157 13.29 -13.67 37.04
C SER A 157 14.42 -12.82 37.63
N ARG A 158 15.66 -13.23 37.38
CA ARG A 158 16.79 -12.32 37.46
C ARG A 158 16.66 -11.44 36.23
N THR A 159 15.73 -10.50 36.35
CA THR A 159 15.58 -9.45 35.39
C THR A 159 16.91 -8.70 35.34
N ARG A 160 17.83 -9.17 34.49
CA ARG A 160 18.82 -8.28 33.92
C ARG A 160 17.95 -7.25 33.16
N LYS A 161 17.62 -6.19 33.88
CA LYS A 161 17.05 -4.98 33.26
C LYS A 161 18.08 -4.59 32.22
N PHE A 162 17.87 -5.04 30.99
CA PHE A 162 18.50 -4.43 29.84
C PHE A 162 17.83 -3.05 29.75
N SER A 163 18.39 -2.18 30.59
CA SER A 163 17.91 -0.82 30.72
C SER A 163 18.38 -0.10 29.47
N LEU A 164 17.52 -0.06 28.44
CA LEU A 164 17.56 1.06 27.48
C LEU A 164 17.46 2.42 28.18
N ALA A 165 17.20 2.40 29.49
CA ALA A 165 17.22 3.56 30.39
C ALA A 165 18.60 4.22 30.54
N LYS A 166 19.69 3.66 30.02
CA LYS A 166 20.95 4.39 29.86
C LYS A 166 20.95 5.40 28.71
N PHE A 167 19.99 5.29 27.80
CA PHE A 167 19.65 6.39 26.88
C PHE A 167 18.58 7.31 27.49
N SER A 168 18.78 7.73 28.73
CA SER A 168 18.05 8.86 29.28
C SER A 168 18.63 10.13 28.67
N ILE A 169 18.08 10.52 27.52
CA ILE A 169 18.33 11.80 26.87
C ILE A 169 17.96 12.96 27.80
N PHE A 170 17.15 12.68 28.82
CA PHE A 170 16.73 13.64 29.84
C PHE A 170 17.12 13.17 31.24
N LYS A 171 18.33 13.46 31.65
CA LYS A 171 18.84 13.26 33.02
C LYS A 171 18.34 14.31 34.02
N GLY A 172 17.20 14.91 33.84
CA GLY A 172 16.63 15.91 34.72
C GLY A 172 15.17 15.64 35.05
N ARG A 173 14.72 15.88 36.26
CA ARG A 173 13.30 16.05 36.60
C ARG A 173 12.77 17.27 35.87
N THR A 174 12.37 17.09 34.60
CA THR A 174 11.74 18.18 33.85
C THR A 174 10.34 18.38 34.42
N THR A 175 10.10 19.59 34.95
CA THR A 175 8.79 20.06 35.38
C THR A 175 7.88 20.40 34.20
N ASN A 176 8.40 20.31 32.98
CA ASN A 176 7.64 20.59 31.76
C ASN A 176 6.72 19.41 31.41
N LEU A 177 5.43 19.61 31.62
CA LEU A 177 4.40 18.62 31.37
C LEU A 177 4.33 18.17 29.91
N PHE A 178 4.66 19.03 28.93
CA PHE A 178 4.70 18.68 27.51
C PHE A 178 5.77 17.62 27.23
N LEU A 179 6.99 17.83 27.76
CA LEU A 179 8.08 16.86 27.60
C LEU A 179 7.79 15.53 28.29
N GLN A 180 7.09 15.56 29.44
CA GLN A 180 6.68 14.33 30.12
C GLN A 180 5.64 13.55 29.31
N GLU A 181 4.62 14.21 28.76
CA GLU A 181 3.64 13.56 27.88
C GLU A 181 4.27 13.08 26.56
N PHE A 182 5.18 13.86 25.98
CA PHE A 182 5.95 13.47 24.80
C PHE A 182 6.76 12.20 25.08
N TYR A 183 7.54 12.16 26.15
CA TYR A 183 8.32 10.98 26.55
C TYR A 183 7.41 9.77 26.78
N LYS A 184 6.28 9.97 27.42
CA LYS A 184 5.30 8.92 27.70
C LYS A 184 4.75 8.29 26.44
N VAL A 185 4.42 9.09 25.41
CA VAL A 185 3.87 8.61 24.16
C VAL A 185 4.96 8.01 23.26
N PHE A 186 6.04 8.75 23.03
CA PHE A 186 7.09 8.33 22.10
C PHE A 186 7.94 7.16 22.62
N ILE A 187 8.32 7.19 23.90
CA ILE A 187 9.19 6.17 24.51
C ILE A 187 8.36 5.12 25.26
N GLY A 188 7.49 5.56 26.17
CA GLY A 188 6.65 4.66 26.98
C GLY A 188 5.63 3.90 26.13
N GLY A 189 4.94 4.60 25.25
CA GLY A 189 3.99 4.05 24.29
C GLY A 189 4.62 3.42 23.05
N LYS A 190 5.95 3.50 22.90
CA LYS A 190 6.72 2.95 21.77
C LYS A 190 6.35 3.53 20.40
N ALA A 191 5.65 4.67 20.35
CA ALA A 191 5.28 5.32 19.11
C ALA A 191 6.51 5.63 18.23
N LEU A 192 7.64 6.02 18.84
CA LEU A 192 8.90 6.25 18.13
C LEU A 192 9.40 5.01 17.41
N LEU A 193 9.35 3.84 18.06
CA LEU A 193 9.78 2.58 17.46
C LEU A 193 8.89 2.20 16.28
N ILE A 194 7.58 2.38 16.43
CA ILE A 194 6.59 2.14 15.37
C ILE A 194 6.84 3.08 14.18
N LEU A 195 7.07 4.38 14.43
CA LEU A 195 7.36 5.36 13.38
C LEU A 195 8.68 5.05 12.65
N ILE A 196 9.74 4.66 13.37
CA ILE A 196 11.01 4.26 12.76
C ILE A 196 10.83 3.00 11.90
N ALA A 197 10.12 1.99 12.42
CA ALA A 197 9.84 0.77 11.66
C ALA A 197 9.03 1.10 10.39
N PHE A 198 8.04 1.99 10.49
CA PHE A 198 7.27 2.44 9.34
C PHE A 198 8.13 3.20 8.33
N ALA A 199 8.97 4.12 8.78
CA ALA A 199 9.89 4.85 7.91
C ALA A 199 10.85 3.90 7.17
N VAL A 200 11.38 2.88 7.86
CA VAL A 200 12.24 1.85 7.24
C VAL A 200 11.46 1.03 6.21
N ILE A 201 10.25 0.59 6.55
CA ILE A 201 9.39 -0.15 5.61
C ILE A 201 9.09 0.70 4.38
N THR A 202 8.72 1.96 4.56
CA THR A 202 8.44 2.89 3.46
C THR A 202 9.69 3.10 2.59
N ALA A 203 10.87 3.27 3.20
CA ALA A 203 12.13 3.44 2.48
C ALA A 203 12.55 2.18 1.70
N VAL A 204 12.38 0.98 2.29
CA VAL A 204 12.70 -0.29 1.63
C VAL A 204 11.70 -0.60 0.51
N SER A 205 10.43 -0.27 0.73
CA SER A 205 9.36 -0.45 -0.27
C SER A 205 9.32 0.67 -1.31
N TYR A 206 10.20 1.65 -1.19
CA TYR A 206 10.29 2.74 -2.15
C TYR A 206 10.79 2.21 -3.49
N SER A 207 9.92 2.27 -4.47
CA SER A 207 10.23 1.96 -5.86
C SER A 207 10.01 3.23 -6.67
N PRO A 208 11.03 3.78 -7.32
CA PRO A 208 10.85 4.95 -8.17
C PRO A 208 9.85 4.61 -9.28
N ILE A 209 8.83 5.43 -9.39
CA ILE A 209 7.91 5.34 -10.53
C ILE A 209 8.67 5.91 -11.72
N SER A 210 8.91 5.08 -12.73
CA SER A 210 9.28 5.57 -14.05
C SER A 210 8.00 5.73 -14.86
N GLU A 211 7.94 6.75 -15.66
CA GLU A 211 6.88 6.85 -16.66
C GLU A 211 6.98 5.61 -17.56
N SER A 212 6.00 4.74 -17.45
CA SER A 212 5.93 3.51 -18.25
C SER A 212 4.74 3.62 -19.16
N PHE A 213 4.98 3.44 -20.44
CA PHE A 213 3.92 3.38 -21.44
C PHE A 213 3.53 1.92 -21.62
N SER A 214 2.26 1.61 -21.40
CA SER A 214 1.72 0.26 -21.61
C SER A 214 1.51 -0.04 -23.09
N SER A 215 1.37 1.02 -23.92
CA SER A 215 1.24 0.92 -25.36
C SER A 215 1.95 2.05 -26.08
N ALA A 216 2.18 1.90 -27.37
CA ALA A 216 2.69 2.97 -28.22
C ALA A 216 1.71 4.17 -28.28
N ASP A 217 0.42 3.91 -28.11
CA ASP A 217 -0.61 4.95 -28.11
C ASP A 217 -0.43 5.96 -26.98
N GLU A 218 -0.02 5.52 -25.79
CA GLU A 218 0.27 6.42 -24.67
C GLU A 218 1.45 7.37 -24.98
N VAL A 219 2.45 6.87 -25.72
CA VAL A 219 3.57 7.71 -26.17
C VAL A 219 3.11 8.77 -27.14
N TYR A 220 2.27 8.37 -28.11
CA TYR A 220 1.70 9.32 -29.08
C TYR A 220 0.74 10.31 -28.41
N TYR A 221 -0.08 9.85 -27.48
CA TYR A 221 -0.97 10.72 -26.70
C TYR A 221 -0.17 11.81 -25.97
N LYS A 222 0.89 11.43 -25.26
CA LYS A 222 1.79 12.39 -24.61
C LYS A 222 2.38 13.40 -25.61
N GLN A 223 2.85 12.92 -26.75
CA GLN A 223 3.44 13.81 -27.77
C GLN A 223 2.42 14.83 -28.28
N TYR A 224 1.19 14.41 -28.55
CA TYR A 224 0.13 15.32 -28.97
C TYR A 224 -0.29 16.29 -27.88
N MET A 225 -0.46 15.82 -26.64
CA MET A 225 -0.84 16.70 -25.52
C MET A 225 0.24 17.75 -25.24
N LEU A 226 1.53 17.41 -25.34
CA LEU A 226 2.62 18.37 -25.23
C LEU A 226 2.72 19.32 -26.43
N LYS A 227 2.37 18.86 -27.63
CA LYS A 227 2.34 19.70 -28.85
C LYS A 227 1.23 20.76 -28.78
N PHE A 228 0.11 20.42 -28.16
CA PHE A 228 -1.04 21.33 -28.02
C PHE A 228 -1.12 22.03 -26.67
N GLU A 229 -0.12 21.89 -25.76
CA GLU A 229 -0.11 22.41 -24.39
C GLU A 229 -0.58 23.89 -24.33
N GLY A 230 -1.40 24.21 -23.28
CA GLY A 230 -1.92 25.55 -23.00
C GLY A 230 -3.36 25.77 -23.51
N GLU A 231 -3.78 27.03 -23.55
CA GLU A 231 -5.16 27.43 -23.86
C GLU A 231 -5.69 26.83 -25.19
N TYR A 232 -6.96 26.43 -25.20
CA TYR A 232 -7.67 26.03 -26.41
C TYR A 232 -7.90 27.22 -27.32
N THR A 233 -7.32 27.18 -28.51
CA THR A 233 -7.43 28.27 -29.50
C THR A 233 -7.97 27.76 -30.86
N ALA A 234 -8.56 28.64 -31.62
CA ALA A 234 -9.02 28.33 -32.98
C ALA A 234 -7.89 27.87 -33.93
N GLU A 235 -6.64 28.30 -33.67
CA GLU A 235 -5.48 27.82 -34.41
C GLU A 235 -5.17 26.37 -34.10
N LYS A 236 -5.20 25.98 -32.81
CA LYS A 236 -5.01 24.59 -32.39
C LYS A 236 -6.11 23.69 -32.96
N GLN A 237 -7.36 24.16 -32.99
CA GLN A 237 -8.45 23.40 -33.61
C GLN A 237 -8.16 23.15 -35.09
N LYS A 238 -7.72 24.17 -35.85
CA LYS A 238 -7.32 23.98 -37.26
C LYS A 238 -6.19 22.98 -37.43
N MET A 239 -5.22 22.95 -36.50
CA MET A 239 -4.14 21.97 -36.52
C MET A 239 -4.67 20.55 -36.25
N ILE A 240 -5.61 20.41 -35.34
CA ILE A 240 -6.26 19.13 -35.02
C ILE A 240 -7.07 18.65 -36.23
N ASP A 241 -7.85 19.55 -36.88
CA ASP A 241 -8.64 19.23 -38.07
C ASP A 241 -7.73 18.82 -39.24
N ALA A 242 -6.60 19.52 -39.44
CA ALA A 242 -5.63 19.19 -40.47
C ALA A 242 -4.96 17.82 -40.22
N GLU A 243 -4.69 17.47 -38.97
CA GLU A 243 -4.14 16.15 -38.62
C GLU A 243 -5.19 15.05 -38.80
N ALA A 244 -6.45 15.30 -38.43
CA ALA A 244 -7.57 14.39 -38.70
C ALA A 244 -7.74 14.11 -40.19
N GLN A 245 -7.62 15.14 -41.04
CA GLN A 245 -7.69 15.00 -42.49
C GLN A 245 -6.58 14.11 -43.03
N LYS A 246 -5.36 14.21 -42.52
CA LYS A 246 -4.25 13.33 -42.92
C LYS A 246 -4.53 11.83 -42.62
N PHE A 247 -5.12 11.54 -41.46
CA PHE A 247 -5.51 10.17 -41.14
C PHE A 247 -6.62 9.65 -42.04
N ALA A 248 -7.63 10.50 -42.32
CA ALA A 248 -8.71 10.17 -43.22
C ALA A 248 -8.20 9.91 -44.66
N ASP A 249 -7.32 10.77 -45.20
CA ASP A 249 -6.70 10.61 -46.50
C ASP A 249 -5.82 9.33 -46.56
N ALA A 250 -5.08 9.03 -45.49
CA ALA A 250 -4.27 7.82 -45.42
C ALA A 250 -5.14 6.54 -45.39
N GLN A 251 -6.23 6.53 -44.64
CA GLN A 251 -7.18 5.41 -44.63
C GLN A 251 -7.86 5.22 -46.00
N MET A 252 -8.28 6.32 -46.68
CA MET A 252 -8.88 6.25 -47.99
C MET A 252 -7.92 5.64 -49.00
N LYS A 253 -6.68 6.14 -49.06
CA LYS A 253 -5.65 5.61 -49.96
C LYS A 253 -5.31 4.14 -49.64
N MET A 254 -5.21 3.75 -48.37
CA MET A 254 -5.00 2.39 -47.97
C MET A 254 -6.15 1.48 -48.46
N SER A 255 -7.40 1.92 -48.30
CA SER A 255 -8.57 1.16 -48.76
C SER A 255 -8.65 1.04 -50.28
N GLU A 256 -8.30 2.08 -51.01
CA GLU A 256 -8.23 2.09 -52.49
C GLU A 256 -7.12 1.14 -53.01
N GLU A 257 -5.92 1.20 -52.41
CA GLU A 257 -4.83 0.29 -52.77
C GLU A 257 -5.17 -1.16 -52.45
N MET A 258 -5.83 -1.42 -51.31
CA MET A 258 -6.31 -2.77 -50.97
C MET A 258 -7.36 -3.30 -51.92
N ALA A 259 -8.27 -2.47 -52.39
CA ALA A 259 -9.29 -2.88 -53.34
C ALA A 259 -8.72 -3.20 -54.73
N ASN A 260 -7.62 -2.56 -55.09
CA ASN A 260 -6.97 -2.73 -56.40
C ASN A 260 -5.86 -3.77 -56.45
N SER A 261 -5.45 -4.34 -55.32
CA SER A 261 -4.34 -5.32 -55.24
C SER A 261 -4.85 -6.75 -55.02
N GLU A 262 -4.53 -7.62 -55.95
CA GLU A 262 -4.72 -9.08 -55.76
C GLU A 262 -3.53 -9.66 -55.02
N GLY A 263 -3.63 -9.73 -53.67
CA GLY A 263 -2.68 -10.53 -52.83
C GLY A 263 -1.70 -9.82 -51.95
N ASP A 264 -1.44 -8.50 -52.07
CA ASP A 264 -0.42 -7.76 -51.35
C ASP A 264 -0.92 -6.97 -50.11
N GLY A 265 -2.07 -7.37 -49.53
CA GLY A 265 -2.72 -6.65 -48.44
C GLY A 265 -1.81 -6.41 -47.20
N VAL A 266 -0.93 -7.34 -46.88
CA VAL A 266 0.01 -7.19 -45.74
C VAL A 266 1.05 -6.09 -46.03
N PHE A 267 1.57 -6.01 -47.26
CA PHE A 267 2.54 -5.00 -47.65
C PHE A 267 1.91 -3.60 -47.63
N ILE A 268 0.66 -3.49 -48.08
CA ILE A 268 -0.11 -2.22 -48.05
C ILE A 268 -0.34 -1.82 -46.58
N MET A 269 -0.75 -2.73 -45.71
CA MET A 269 -0.88 -2.43 -44.29
C MET A 269 0.45 -1.93 -43.66
N MET A 270 1.56 -2.58 -43.94
CA MET A 270 2.88 -2.14 -43.47
C MET A 270 3.25 -0.74 -43.97
N LYS A 271 2.93 -0.42 -45.25
CA LYS A 271 3.20 0.90 -45.84
C LYS A 271 2.50 2.04 -45.09
N TYR A 272 1.25 1.82 -44.62
CA TYR A 272 0.46 2.82 -43.93
C TYR A 272 0.57 2.71 -42.38
N GLN A 273 1.20 1.68 -41.85
CA GLN A 273 1.29 1.44 -40.40
C GLN A 273 1.91 2.62 -39.66
N ASP A 274 2.99 3.18 -40.14
CA ASP A 274 3.68 4.29 -39.46
C ASP A 274 2.82 5.58 -39.44
N ILE A 275 1.99 5.78 -40.47
CA ILE A 275 1.09 6.95 -40.58
C ILE A 275 -0.11 6.77 -39.67
N LEU A 276 -0.66 5.55 -39.62
CA LEU A 276 -1.90 5.27 -38.89
C LEU A 276 -1.65 4.85 -37.43
N ALA A 277 -0.42 4.51 -37.06
CA ALA A 277 -0.09 4.10 -35.69
C ALA A 277 -0.52 5.13 -34.61
N PRO A 278 -0.39 6.46 -34.81
CA PRO A 278 -0.82 7.44 -33.83
C PRO A 278 -2.34 7.71 -33.82
N GLN A 279 -3.11 7.14 -34.74
CA GLN A 279 -4.50 7.49 -34.94
C GLN A 279 -5.37 7.32 -33.68
N TYR A 280 -5.24 6.20 -33.00
CA TYR A 280 -6.04 5.95 -31.79
C TYR A 280 -5.75 6.96 -30.68
N ALA A 281 -4.47 7.29 -30.47
CA ALA A 281 -4.07 8.33 -29.52
C ALA A 281 -4.59 9.71 -29.94
N PHE A 282 -4.57 10.00 -31.24
CA PHE A 282 -5.09 11.25 -31.79
C PHE A 282 -6.62 11.38 -31.61
N GLU A 283 -7.38 10.28 -31.73
CA GLU A 283 -8.81 10.27 -31.47
C GLU A 283 -9.12 10.66 -30.01
N GLN A 284 -8.32 10.21 -29.06
CA GLN A 284 -8.44 10.64 -27.66
C GLN A 284 -8.15 12.14 -27.49
N VAL A 285 -7.12 12.66 -28.16
CA VAL A 285 -6.81 14.09 -28.13
C VAL A 285 -7.93 14.93 -28.81
N LYS A 286 -8.53 14.41 -29.86
CA LYS A 286 -9.67 15.05 -30.51
C LYS A 286 -10.90 15.09 -29.59
N ALA A 287 -11.21 14.01 -28.93
CA ALA A 287 -12.28 13.95 -27.93
C ALA A 287 -12.04 14.95 -26.79
N HIS A 288 -10.78 15.03 -26.34
CA HIS A 288 -10.38 16.00 -25.32
C HIS A 288 -10.50 17.45 -25.83
N ALA A 289 -10.15 17.73 -27.09
CA ALA A 289 -10.37 19.03 -27.72
C ALA A 289 -11.86 19.41 -27.80
N GLU A 290 -12.71 18.45 -28.13
CA GLU A 290 -14.16 18.65 -28.16
C GLU A 290 -14.70 18.97 -26.75
N TYR A 291 -14.24 18.26 -25.70
CA TYR A 291 -14.53 18.59 -24.33
C TYR A 291 -14.08 20.02 -23.96
N LEU A 292 -12.83 20.40 -24.29
CA LEU A 292 -12.31 21.74 -24.02
C LEU A 292 -13.10 22.84 -24.78
N SER A 293 -13.63 22.56 -25.96
CA SER A 293 -14.45 23.52 -26.71
C SER A 293 -15.76 23.88 -25.99
N THR A 294 -16.26 22.99 -25.14
CA THR A 294 -17.48 23.18 -24.33
C THR A 294 -17.18 23.70 -22.91
N THR A 295 -15.91 23.74 -22.52
CA THR A 295 -15.48 24.11 -21.18
C THR A 295 -14.85 25.49 -21.16
N GLU A 296 -15.39 26.40 -20.33
CA GLU A 296 -14.81 27.73 -20.18
C GLU A 296 -13.42 27.65 -19.53
N ASN A 297 -12.42 28.30 -20.12
CA ASN A 297 -11.05 28.39 -19.65
C ASN A 297 -10.31 27.05 -19.55
N GLY A 298 -10.74 26.01 -20.28
CA GLY A 298 -10.01 24.75 -20.33
C GLY A 298 -8.70 24.85 -21.13
N GLU A 299 -7.66 24.19 -20.68
CA GLU A 299 -6.34 24.15 -21.32
C GLU A 299 -5.95 22.72 -21.66
N PHE A 300 -5.16 22.54 -22.73
CA PHE A 300 -4.51 21.26 -22.98
C PHE A 300 -3.39 21.02 -21.96
N VAL A 301 -3.53 20.00 -21.15
CA VAL A 301 -2.56 19.58 -20.14
C VAL A 301 -2.35 18.07 -20.24
N TYR A 302 -1.10 17.64 -20.22
CA TYR A 302 -0.81 16.21 -20.13
C TYR A 302 -1.26 15.67 -18.75
N ASP A 303 -2.35 14.95 -18.74
CA ASP A 303 -3.17 14.65 -17.57
C ASP A 303 -2.78 13.37 -16.80
N SER A 304 -2.03 12.45 -17.43
CA SER A 304 -1.74 11.10 -16.87
C SER A 304 -1.14 11.15 -15.47
N GLY A 305 -0.19 12.05 -15.20
CA GLY A 305 0.40 12.21 -13.87
C GLY A 305 -0.60 12.79 -12.85
N TYR A 306 -1.40 13.74 -13.28
CA TYR A 306 -2.40 14.38 -12.41
C TYR A 306 -3.56 13.45 -12.09
N LYS A 307 -4.02 12.63 -13.02
CA LYS A 307 -5.02 11.58 -12.78
C LYS A 307 -4.59 10.63 -11.68
N LEU A 308 -3.29 10.23 -11.62
CA LEU A 308 -2.75 9.41 -10.55
C LEU A 308 -2.81 10.10 -9.17
N LEU A 309 -2.62 11.41 -9.10
CA LEU A 309 -2.62 12.19 -7.84
C LEU A 309 -4.03 12.56 -7.37
N THR A 310 -4.95 12.78 -8.29
CA THR A 310 -6.34 13.19 -7.99
C THR A 310 -7.22 12.01 -7.57
N GLY A 311 -6.77 10.77 -7.78
CA GLY A 311 -7.52 9.57 -7.39
C GLY A 311 -8.57 9.16 -8.40
N ASP A 312 -8.41 9.53 -9.65
CA ASP A 312 -9.26 9.07 -10.75
C ASP A 312 -9.22 7.54 -10.89
N GLU A 313 -10.19 6.94 -11.59
CA GLU A 313 -10.31 5.47 -11.73
C GLU A 313 -9.04 4.82 -12.29
N SER A 314 -8.27 5.55 -13.11
CA SER A 314 -6.96 5.13 -13.62
C SER A 314 -5.90 4.95 -12.54
N ALA A 315 -6.02 5.65 -11.40
CA ALA A 315 -5.11 5.52 -10.25
C ALA A 315 -5.29 4.22 -9.46
N GLY A 316 -6.35 3.47 -9.73
CA GLY A 316 -6.71 2.26 -8.99
C GLY A 316 -6.96 2.55 -7.50
N ASN A 317 -6.77 1.54 -6.65
CA ASN A 317 -7.00 1.67 -5.20
C ASN A 317 -5.80 2.27 -4.42
N LYS A 318 -4.89 2.99 -5.09
CA LYS A 318 -3.66 3.52 -4.45
C LYS A 318 -3.97 4.51 -3.33
N ASP A 319 -4.85 5.46 -3.58
CA ASP A 319 -5.22 6.47 -2.58
C ASP A 319 -5.91 5.85 -1.36
N LEU A 320 -6.82 4.90 -1.60
CA LEU A 320 -7.44 4.12 -0.54
C LEU A 320 -6.41 3.33 0.29
N THR A 321 -5.45 2.70 -0.38
CA THR A 321 -4.39 1.92 0.28
C THR A 321 -3.50 2.81 1.15
N LEU A 322 -3.10 3.99 0.65
CA LEU A 322 -2.33 4.97 1.40
C LEU A 322 -3.13 5.48 2.61
N GLY A 323 -4.41 5.81 2.42
CA GLY A 323 -5.29 6.26 3.49
C GLY A 323 -5.48 5.22 4.59
N LEU A 324 -5.73 3.95 4.22
CA LEU A 324 -5.87 2.85 5.18
C LEU A 324 -4.56 2.58 5.93
N THR A 325 -3.42 2.65 5.24
CA THR A 325 -2.10 2.49 5.85
C THR A 325 -1.82 3.60 6.85
N ALA A 326 -2.07 4.86 6.48
CA ALA A 326 -1.91 6.00 7.38
C ALA A 326 -2.83 5.89 8.61
N MET A 327 -4.11 5.52 8.42
CA MET A 327 -5.06 5.32 9.51
C MET A 327 -4.62 4.19 10.45
N ALA A 328 -4.16 3.05 9.93
CA ALA A 328 -3.63 1.96 10.74
C ALA A 328 -2.43 2.41 11.59
N MET A 329 -1.53 3.22 11.03
CA MET A 329 -0.38 3.77 11.75
C MET A 329 -0.79 4.74 12.86
N VAL A 330 -1.79 5.60 12.60
CA VAL A 330 -2.35 6.50 13.63
C VAL A 330 -2.94 5.69 14.78
N ILE A 331 -3.69 4.61 14.48
CA ILE A 331 -4.24 3.71 15.50
C ILE A 331 -3.11 3.09 16.34
N LEU A 332 -2.10 2.51 15.71
CA LEU A 332 -0.99 1.84 16.41
C LEU A 332 -0.20 2.80 17.31
N CYS A 333 0.04 4.03 16.87
CA CYS A 333 0.81 5.02 17.63
C CYS A 333 0.02 5.63 18.79
N LEU A 334 -1.29 5.85 18.64
CA LEU A 334 -2.06 6.66 19.57
C LEU A 334 -2.95 5.88 20.54
N THR A 335 -3.20 4.60 20.30
CA THR A 335 -4.07 3.78 21.16
C THR A 335 -3.61 3.75 22.61
N TYR A 336 -2.30 3.82 22.86
CA TYR A 336 -1.71 3.75 24.20
C TYR A 336 -1.81 5.05 25.02
N VAL A 337 -2.12 6.18 24.39
CA VAL A 337 -2.04 7.53 25.02
C VAL A 337 -2.87 7.64 26.31
N TYR A 338 -4.11 7.18 26.30
CA TYR A 338 -4.98 7.18 27.47
C TYR A 338 -4.96 5.84 28.22
N ALA A 339 -4.81 4.71 27.52
CA ALA A 339 -4.79 3.40 28.12
C ALA A 339 -3.70 3.25 29.19
N ALA A 340 -2.52 3.86 28.98
CA ALA A 340 -1.44 3.90 29.96
C ALA A 340 -1.84 4.51 31.32
N GLU A 341 -2.67 5.53 31.31
CA GLU A 341 -3.11 6.22 32.53
C GLU A 341 -4.09 5.40 33.33
N TYR A 342 -4.95 4.64 32.67
CA TYR A 342 -5.85 3.71 33.33
C TYR A 342 -5.09 2.53 33.94
N GLN A 343 -4.10 1.99 33.24
CA GLN A 343 -3.30 0.87 33.72
C GLN A 343 -2.43 1.22 34.93
N THR A 344 -1.94 2.47 35.00
CA THR A 344 -1.10 2.95 36.11
C THR A 344 -1.88 3.57 37.26
N GLY A 345 -3.20 3.76 37.10
CA GLY A 345 -4.03 4.49 38.07
C GLY A 345 -3.79 6.01 38.08
N ALA A 346 -2.91 6.52 37.21
CA ALA A 346 -2.57 7.93 37.11
C ALA A 346 -3.76 8.83 36.71
N ASN A 347 -4.78 8.23 36.06
CA ASN A 347 -6.01 8.93 35.67
C ASN A 347 -6.75 9.55 36.86
N VAL A 348 -6.70 8.93 38.05
CA VAL A 348 -7.32 9.47 39.28
C VAL A 348 -6.60 10.71 39.74
N LEU A 349 -5.23 10.65 39.80
CA LEU A 349 -4.40 11.76 40.19
C LEU A 349 -4.50 12.96 39.21
N LEU A 350 -4.58 12.69 37.92
CA LEU A 350 -4.76 13.75 36.91
C LEU A 350 -6.12 14.43 37.03
N LYS A 351 -7.19 13.70 37.36
CA LYS A 351 -8.54 14.23 37.52
C LYS A 351 -8.68 15.14 38.78
N THR A 352 -7.87 14.87 39.81
CA THR A 352 -7.90 15.63 41.09
C THR A 352 -6.96 16.82 41.09
N SER A 353 -6.01 16.92 40.15
CA SER A 353 -5.09 18.06 40.09
C SER A 353 -5.72 19.28 39.42
N ALA A 354 -5.41 20.48 39.89
CA ALA A 354 -6.00 21.76 39.42
C ALA A 354 -5.79 22.04 37.91
N LYS A 355 -4.69 21.55 37.31
CA LYS A 355 -4.34 21.71 35.90
C LYS A 355 -4.41 20.39 35.13
N GLY A 356 -4.96 19.32 35.72
CA GLY A 356 -4.84 17.95 35.17
C GLY A 356 -5.76 17.62 34.03
N ARG A 357 -6.85 18.35 33.81
CA ARG A 357 -7.84 18.01 32.78
C ARG A 357 -7.54 18.72 31.46
N GLU A 358 -7.62 20.02 31.43
CA GLU A 358 -7.55 20.82 30.19
C GLU A 358 -6.11 20.87 29.64
N ASP A 359 -5.14 21.26 30.51
CA ASP A 359 -3.74 21.36 30.12
C ASP A 359 -3.15 20.02 29.60
N THR A 360 -3.53 18.92 30.24
CA THR A 360 -3.07 17.59 29.80
C THR A 360 -3.70 17.20 28.47
N PHE A 361 -4.99 17.50 28.27
CA PHE A 361 -5.66 17.23 27.00
C PHE A 361 -5.03 18.01 25.84
N LEU A 362 -4.83 19.32 26.00
CA LEU A 362 -4.20 20.17 24.97
C LEU A 362 -2.80 19.67 24.58
N ARG A 363 -2.01 19.22 25.54
CA ARG A 363 -0.66 18.69 25.29
C ARG A 363 -0.70 17.35 24.57
N LYS A 364 -1.59 16.45 24.96
CA LYS A 364 -1.82 15.19 24.24
C LYS A 364 -2.30 15.44 22.82
N PHE A 365 -3.20 16.41 22.65
CA PHE A 365 -3.68 16.81 21.32
C PHE A 365 -2.53 17.33 20.45
N ALA A 366 -1.68 18.20 20.98
CA ALA A 366 -0.49 18.71 20.27
C ALA A 366 0.48 17.58 19.88
N ILE A 367 0.73 16.62 20.80
CA ILE A 367 1.57 15.45 20.51
C ILE A 367 0.94 14.54 19.45
N GLY A 368 -0.37 14.36 19.52
CA GLY A 368 -1.13 13.63 18.50
C GLY A 368 -1.00 14.26 17.12
N LEU A 369 -1.12 15.60 17.03
CA LEU A 369 -0.91 16.33 15.77
C LEU A 369 0.51 16.13 15.23
N ILE A 370 1.54 16.14 16.07
CA ILE A 370 2.92 15.87 15.65
C ILE A 370 3.03 14.46 15.04
N ILE A 371 2.45 13.46 15.70
CA ILE A 371 2.48 12.07 15.21
C ILE A 371 1.72 11.95 13.89
N VAL A 372 0.52 12.53 13.79
CA VAL A 372 -0.29 12.55 12.56
C VAL A 372 0.47 13.23 11.42
N THR A 373 1.14 14.35 11.69
CA THR A 373 1.95 15.05 10.68
C THR A 373 3.10 14.17 10.17
N ILE A 374 3.82 13.50 11.08
CA ILE A 374 4.91 12.60 10.71
C ILE A 374 4.36 11.43 9.84
N ILE A 375 3.26 10.82 10.25
CA ILE A 375 2.63 9.73 9.49
C ILE A 375 2.17 10.22 8.12
N TYR A 376 1.53 11.38 8.05
CA TYR A 376 1.08 11.99 6.81
C TYR A 376 2.24 12.20 5.83
N VAL A 377 3.32 12.82 6.30
CA VAL A 377 4.53 13.05 5.49
C VAL A 377 5.14 11.74 5.02
N LEU A 378 5.33 10.75 5.91
CA LEU A 378 5.90 9.46 5.55
C LEU A 378 5.05 8.67 4.55
N THR A 379 3.73 8.84 4.59
CA THR A 379 2.81 8.09 3.72
C THR A 379 2.64 8.73 2.35
N TYR A 380 2.37 10.05 2.32
CA TYR A 380 1.97 10.72 1.08
C TYR A 380 3.13 11.39 0.34
N SER A 381 4.14 11.93 1.05
CA SER A 381 5.24 12.65 0.38
C SER A 381 6.03 11.80 -0.62
N PRO A 382 6.38 10.52 -0.34
CA PRO A 382 7.10 9.70 -1.31
C PRO A 382 6.30 9.44 -2.57
N TYR A 383 4.99 9.26 -2.44
CA TYR A 383 4.10 9.04 -3.58
C TYR A 383 3.96 10.29 -4.44
N PHE A 384 3.68 11.45 -3.83
CA PHE A 384 3.62 12.72 -4.55
C PHE A 384 4.94 13.04 -5.26
N TYR A 385 6.05 12.90 -4.55
CA TYR A 385 7.38 13.14 -5.11
C TYR A 385 7.65 12.24 -6.31
N ASN A 386 7.34 10.95 -6.21
CA ASN A 386 7.55 9.99 -7.29
C ASN A 386 6.74 10.33 -8.54
N VAL A 387 5.45 10.62 -8.39
CA VAL A 387 4.59 10.94 -9.52
C VAL A 387 5.02 12.25 -10.19
N LEU A 388 5.27 13.31 -9.41
CA LEU A 388 5.70 14.60 -9.96
C LEU A 388 7.10 14.52 -10.62
N ASN A 389 7.97 13.65 -10.08
CA ASN A 389 9.29 13.45 -10.68
C ASN A 389 9.23 12.65 -11.99
N ALA A 390 8.32 11.68 -12.10
CA ALA A 390 8.14 10.84 -13.28
C ALA A 390 7.44 11.57 -14.42
N TYR A 391 6.33 12.28 -14.12
CA TYR A 391 5.48 12.89 -15.12
C TYR A 391 5.73 14.40 -15.34
N GLY A 392 6.49 15.02 -14.43
CA GLY A 392 6.76 16.45 -14.45
C GLY A 392 5.64 17.28 -13.81
N THR A 393 5.82 18.61 -13.85
CA THR A 393 4.89 19.59 -13.26
C THR A 393 4.33 20.57 -14.28
N ARG A 394 4.42 20.27 -15.59
CA ARG A 394 3.92 21.12 -16.65
C ARG A 394 2.39 21.23 -16.57
N GLY A 395 1.87 22.43 -16.76
CA GLY A 395 0.43 22.69 -16.68
C GLY A 395 -0.16 22.61 -15.26
N ILE A 396 0.65 22.62 -14.19
CA ILE A 396 0.16 22.54 -12.80
C ILE A 396 -0.68 23.75 -12.37
N ASP A 397 -0.46 24.89 -13.00
CA ASP A 397 -1.21 26.13 -12.75
C ASP A 397 -2.48 26.24 -13.62
N ALA A 398 -2.66 25.35 -14.58
CA ALA A 398 -3.86 25.28 -15.42
C ALA A 398 -5.13 25.01 -14.56
N PRO A 399 -6.30 25.45 -15.03
CA PRO A 399 -7.55 25.18 -14.33
C PRO A 399 -7.84 23.68 -14.25
N ILE A 400 -8.39 23.24 -13.12
CA ILE A 400 -8.70 21.80 -12.88
C ILE A 400 -9.77 21.29 -13.86
N CYS A 401 -10.63 22.16 -14.38
CA CYS A 401 -11.59 21.81 -15.41
C CYS A 401 -10.94 21.32 -16.72
N SER A 402 -9.65 21.53 -16.90
CA SER A 402 -8.86 20.94 -17.99
C SER A 402 -8.77 19.40 -17.87
N LEU A 403 -9.00 18.84 -16.69
CA LEU A 403 -9.15 17.41 -16.48
C LEU A 403 -10.64 17.05 -16.55
N GLU A 404 -11.02 16.17 -17.44
CA GLU A 404 -12.43 15.83 -17.75
C GLU A 404 -13.30 15.51 -16.52
N ALA A 405 -12.71 14.91 -15.48
CA ALA A 405 -13.42 14.54 -14.27
C ALA A 405 -13.89 15.71 -13.38
N PHE A 406 -13.47 16.97 -13.65
CA PHE A 406 -13.63 18.09 -12.72
C PHE A 406 -14.21 19.36 -13.37
N SER A 407 -15.13 19.21 -14.31
CA SER A 407 -15.66 20.28 -15.16
C SER A 407 -16.22 21.54 -14.44
N ASN A 408 -16.65 21.41 -13.17
CA ASN A 408 -17.36 22.48 -12.46
C ASN A 408 -16.53 23.18 -11.36
N TRP A 409 -15.23 22.92 -11.25
CA TRP A 409 -14.40 23.48 -10.20
C TRP A 409 -13.56 24.65 -10.71
N GLY A 410 -13.75 25.84 -10.14
CA GLY A 410 -13.08 27.08 -10.54
C GLY A 410 -11.69 27.29 -9.93
N MET A 411 -10.88 26.23 -9.69
CA MET A 411 -9.54 26.31 -9.13
C MET A 411 -8.49 25.70 -10.06
N SER A 412 -7.21 26.02 -9.83
CA SER A 412 -6.11 25.40 -10.56
C SER A 412 -5.85 23.96 -10.10
N ILE A 413 -5.18 23.15 -10.93
CA ILE A 413 -4.74 21.79 -10.58
C ILE A 413 -3.93 21.81 -9.29
N LYS A 414 -2.98 22.74 -9.15
CA LYS A 414 -2.22 22.95 -7.93
C LYS A 414 -3.09 23.24 -6.70
N GLY A 415 -4.09 24.12 -6.88
CA GLY A 415 -5.06 24.45 -5.83
C GLY A 415 -5.84 23.23 -5.38
N TYR A 416 -6.28 22.40 -6.34
CA TYR A 416 -6.97 21.14 -6.05
C TYR A 416 -6.08 20.11 -5.33
N LEU A 417 -4.83 19.95 -5.76
CA LEU A 417 -3.88 19.05 -5.07
C LEU A 417 -3.61 19.48 -3.63
N ILE A 418 -3.54 20.80 -3.37
CA ILE A 418 -3.43 21.33 -2.00
C ILE A 418 -4.73 21.06 -1.22
N PHE A 419 -5.88 21.30 -1.82
CA PHE A 419 -7.19 21.07 -1.21
C PHE A 419 -7.38 19.62 -0.78
N ILE A 420 -7.11 18.65 -1.68
CA ILE A 420 -7.22 17.22 -1.38
C ILE A 420 -6.20 16.78 -0.31
N SER A 421 -4.99 17.39 -0.33
CA SER A 421 -3.95 17.13 0.67
C SER A 421 -4.38 17.59 2.06
N ILE A 422 -4.99 18.76 2.17
CA ILE A 422 -5.58 19.27 3.41
C ILE A 422 -6.73 18.36 3.86
N GLY A 423 -7.60 17.94 2.94
CA GLY A 423 -8.70 17.03 3.24
C GLY A 423 -8.22 15.69 3.82
N ARG A 424 -7.19 15.09 3.23
CA ARG A 424 -6.55 13.85 3.72
C ARG A 424 -5.95 14.05 5.12
N TYR A 425 -5.27 15.18 5.35
CA TYR A 425 -4.72 15.52 6.67
C TYR A 425 -5.81 15.70 7.73
N VAL A 426 -6.87 16.43 7.42
CA VAL A 426 -8.03 16.62 8.31
C VAL A 426 -8.71 15.29 8.64
N ALA A 427 -8.84 14.40 7.67
CA ALA A 427 -9.38 13.05 7.90
C ALA A 427 -8.54 12.25 8.91
N LEU A 428 -7.20 12.32 8.84
CA LEU A 428 -6.32 11.67 9.82
C LEU A 428 -6.41 12.33 11.21
N VAL A 429 -6.56 13.65 11.28
CA VAL A 429 -6.81 14.36 12.55
C VAL A 429 -8.15 13.93 13.16
N PHE A 430 -9.17 13.77 12.33
CA PHE A 430 -10.46 13.25 12.79
C PHE A 430 -10.36 11.80 13.29
N ALA A 431 -9.63 10.95 12.60
CA ALA A 431 -9.34 9.59 13.06
C ALA A 431 -8.59 9.60 14.42
N MET A 432 -7.62 10.49 14.61
CA MET A 432 -6.94 10.69 15.88
C MET A 432 -7.92 11.05 17.01
N LEU A 433 -8.86 11.96 16.77
CA LEU A 433 -9.88 12.34 17.76
C LEU A 433 -10.79 11.16 18.13
N ILE A 434 -11.20 10.37 17.16
CA ILE A 434 -11.98 9.14 17.40
C ILE A 434 -11.19 8.17 18.28
N ILE A 435 -9.91 7.96 17.98
CA ILE A 435 -9.04 7.07 18.77
C ILE A 435 -8.88 7.60 20.18
N TYR A 436 -8.71 8.89 20.37
CA TYR A 436 -8.64 9.52 21.69
C TYR A 436 -9.93 9.33 22.48
N PHE A 437 -11.08 9.53 21.83
CA PHE A 437 -12.37 9.27 22.45
C PHE A 437 -12.53 7.82 22.87
N LEU A 438 -12.27 6.89 21.98
CA LEU A 438 -12.35 5.45 22.26
C LEU A 438 -11.36 5.02 23.35
N SER A 439 -10.10 5.45 23.28
CA SER A 439 -9.08 5.15 24.29
C SER A 439 -9.41 5.75 25.68
N SER A 440 -10.17 6.85 25.73
CA SER A 440 -10.62 7.44 26.99
C SER A 440 -11.80 6.67 27.63
N LYS A 441 -12.57 5.96 26.84
CA LYS A 441 -13.75 5.19 27.30
C LYS A 441 -13.41 3.73 27.57
N LEU A 442 -12.58 3.12 26.76
CA LEU A 442 -12.18 1.72 26.88
C LEU A 442 -11.06 1.60 27.92
N LYS A 443 -11.39 1.09 29.11
CA LYS A 443 -10.44 0.91 30.23
C LYS A 443 -9.35 -0.13 29.96
N SER A 444 -9.57 -1.04 29.01
CA SER A 444 -8.59 -2.03 28.56
C SER A 444 -8.51 -2.05 27.04
N CYS A 445 -7.31 -1.85 26.50
CA CYS A 445 -7.09 -2.04 25.07
C CYS A 445 -6.80 -3.52 24.82
N LEU A 446 -7.63 -4.17 24.02
CA LEU A 446 -7.50 -5.58 23.60
C LEU A 446 -6.12 -5.92 22.98
N LEU A 447 -5.38 -4.91 22.48
CA LEU A 447 -4.03 -5.06 21.90
C LEU A 447 -2.92 -5.23 22.97
N TYR A 448 -3.19 -5.00 24.26
CA TYR A 448 -2.20 -5.03 25.34
C TYR A 448 -2.60 -5.89 26.52
N THR A 449 -3.50 -6.84 26.37
CA THR A 449 -3.79 -7.86 27.39
C THR A 449 -2.67 -8.91 27.45
N SER A 450 -1.47 -8.47 27.75
CA SER A 450 -0.51 -9.32 28.44
C SER A 450 -0.88 -9.22 29.92
N PRO A 451 -1.32 -10.30 30.59
CA PRO A 451 -1.61 -10.27 32.02
C PRO A 451 -0.36 -9.78 32.74
N SER A 452 -0.52 -8.73 33.54
CA SER A 452 0.54 -8.27 34.43
C SER A 452 0.88 -9.41 35.38
N PRO A 453 2.18 -9.66 35.72
CA PRO A 453 2.53 -10.63 36.71
C PRO A 453 1.88 -10.41 38.12
N ARG A 454 1.24 -9.26 38.32
CA ARG A 454 0.46 -8.94 39.53
C ARG A 454 -0.95 -9.54 39.53
N ASP A 455 -1.51 -9.84 38.36
CA ASP A 455 -2.87 -10.39 38.28
C ASP A 455 -2.90 -11.89 38.52
N LEU A 456 -1.74 -12.55 38.46
CA LEU A 456 -1.57 -13.98 38.77
C LEU A 456 -1.27 -14.26 40.26
N SER A 457 -1.13 -13.23 41.09
CA SER A 457 -0.81 -13.40 42.52
C SER A 457 -2.03 -13.26 43.46
N THR A 458 -3.24 -13.07 42.91
CA THR A 458 -4.47 -12.87 43.69
C THR A 458 -5.59 -13.84 43.30
N SER A 459 -5.24 -14.98 42.66
CA SER A 459 -6.17 -16.10 42.49
C SER A 459 -5.68 -17.37 43.24
#